data_90d99e9d9fc908bce587a85ba88562e3
#
_entry.id   90d99e9d9fc908bce587a85ba88562e3
#
_cell.length_a   1.000
_cell.length_b   1.000
_cell.length_c   1.000
_cell.angle_alpha   90.00
_cell.angle_beta   90.00
_cell.angle_gamma   90.00
#
_symmetry.space_group_name_H-M   'P 1'
#
loop_
_entity.id
_entity.type
_entity.pdbx_description
1 polymer ?
#
loop_
_entity_poly.entity_id
_entity_poly.type
_entity_poly.pdbx_seq_one_letter_code
_entity_poly.pdbx_strand_id
1 'polypeptide(L)'
;MKNLLTSIFLLLILTSPLFGQSSEENKFTFRSLLLINSLDYNLDENNGVGFVIGSFEQNINENNIEKSSNSFIGVFYAYAFECVFCDTFFVISTLGNGDSVFETKDGSKYTYSGLGINIFGGYQWYFDNKVSISVGLGPSYGNSSKTSEDIKSSSVYEEDVEDYTEKNKFRLISPVPLLLVGYTF
;
A
#
# COMPACT_ATOMS: atom_id res chain seq x y z
N MET A 1 12.82 -8.27 11.76
CA MET A 1 12.60 -7.96 10.34
C MET A 1 12.42 -6.47 10.04
N LYS A 2 11.73 -5.67 10.91
CA LYS A 2 11.54 -4.21 10.69
C LYS A 2 12.86 -3.44 10.48
N ASN A 3 13.91 -3.76 11.23
CA ASN A 3 15.21 -3.07 11.13
C ASN A 3 16.01 -3.41 9.87
N LEU A 4 15.77 -4.57 9.24
CA LEU A 4 16.49 -5.00 8.05
C LEU A 4 16.05 -4.20 6.80
N LEU A 5 14.74 -3.98 6.66
CA LEU A 5 14.17 -3.17 5.55
C LEU A 5 14.62 -1.71 5.63
N THR A 6 14.63 -1.14 6.84
CA THR A 6 15.11 0.23 7.07
C THR A 6 16.61 0.34 6.77
N SER A 7 17.41 -0.68 7.13
CA SER A 7 18.85 -0.70 6.82
C SER A 7 19.12 -0.85 5.33
N ILE A 8 18.34 -1.66 4.62
CA ILE A 8 18.45 -1.80 3.15
C ILE A 8 18.08 -0.50 2.45
N PHE A 9 17.03 0.18 2.93
CA PHE A 9 16.62 1.49 2.41
C PHE A 9 17.69 2.56 2.62
N LEU A 10 18.29 2.62 3.81
CA LEU A 10 19.39 3.54 4.11
C LEU A 10 20.63 3.23 3.26
N LEU A 11 20.93 1.94 3.03
CA LEU A 11 22.04 1.51 2.20
C LEU A 11 21.85 1.90 0.73
N LEU A 12 20.62 1.75 0.19
CA LEU A 12 20.28 2.16 -1.18
C LEU A 12 20.41 3.67 -1.37
N ILE A 13 20.00 4.48 -0.40
CA ILE A 13 20.16 5.94 -0.44
C ILE A 13 21.66 6.32 -0.40
N LEU A 14 22.47 5.65 0.41
CA LEU A 14 23.89 5.94 0.58
C LEU A 14 24.75 5.47 -0.60
N THR A 15 24.29 4.45 -1.36
CA THR A 15 25.01 3.94 -2.53
C THR A 15 24.58 4.58 -3.85
N SER A 16 23.55 5.42 -3.83
CA SER A 16 22.99 6.10 -5.02
C SER A 16 23.98 6.96 -5.83
N PRO A 17 25.06 7.56 -5.26
CA PRO A 17 26.04 8.30 -6.06
C PRO A 17 26.84 7.43 -7.05
N LEU A 18 26.85 6.12 -6.87
CA LEU A 18 27.64 5.20 -7.72
C LEU A 18 26.95 4.84 -9.05
N PHE A 19 25.66 5.15 -9.22
CA PHE A 19 24.91 4.85 -10.46
C PHE A 19 24.57 6.09 -11.31
N GLY A 20 25.06 7.25 -10.92
CA GLY A 20 24.70 8.53 -11.50
C GLY A 20 25.61 9.01 -12.63
N GLN A 21 25.84 8.27 -13.71
CA GLN A 21 26.33 8.81 -14.97
C GLN A 21 25.96 7.91 -16.14
N SER A 22 24.72 7.93 -16.56
CA SER A 22 24.36 7.64 -17.94
C SER A 22 23.16 8.52 -18.30
N SER A 23 23.22 9.12 -19.46
CA SER A 23 22.17 9.95 -20.07
C SER A 23 20.98 9.13 -20.59
N GLU A 24 20.76 7.96 -20.05
CA GLU A 24 19.55 7.18 -20.26
C GLU A 24 18.53 7.55 -19.20
N GLU A 25 17.33 7.91 -19.64
CA GLU A 25 16.18 8.30 -18.85
C GLU A 25 16.02 7.46 -17.58
N ASN A 26 15.88 8.11 -16.44
CA ASN A 26 15.63 7.46 -15.15
C ASN A 26 14.36 6.63 -15.22
N LYS A 27 14.51 5.32 -15.34
CA LYS A 27 13.36 4.42 -15.62
C LYS A 27 12.73 3.83 -14.38
N PHE A 28 13.43 3.83 -13.25
CA PHE A 28 12.95 3.20 -12.03
C PHE A 28 12.81 4.21 -10.90
N THR A 29 11.72 4.09 -10.16
CA THR A 29 11.50 4.83 -8.92
C THR A 29 11.16 3.84 -7.82
N PHE A 30 11.88 3.91 -6.71
CA PHE A 30 11.51 3.21 -5.49
C PHE A 30 10.78 4.18 -4.57
N ARG A 31 9.60 3.78 -4.07
CA ARG A 31 8.83 4.58 -3.11
C ARG A 31 8.59 3.79 -1.85
N SER A 32 8.69 4.45 -0.72
CA SER A 32 8.46 3.84 0.58
C SER A 32 7.88 4.85 1.56
N LEU A 33 6.98 4.37 2.38
CA LEU A 33 6.68 4.99 3.67
C LEU A 33 6.30 3.89 4.65
N LEU A 34 7.16 3.65 5.64
CA LEU A 34 6.99 2.78 6.82
C LEU A 34 6.21 1.46 6.62
N LEU A 35 5.07 1.48 5.91
CA LEU A 35 4.09 0.40 5.79
C LEU A 35 3.87 -0.06 4.34
N ILE A 36 4.19 0.79 3.37
CA ILE A 36 3.97 0.55 1.95
C ILE A 36 5.29 0.77 1.21
N ASN A 37 5.64 -0.15 0.33
CA ASN A 37 6.81 -0.05 -0.53
C ASN A 37 6.39 -0.34 -1.97
N SER A 38 6.90 0.42 -2.91
CA SER A 38 6.71 0.16 -4.34
C SER A 38 8.00 0.28 -5.12
N LEU A 39 8.05 -0.43 -6.24
CA LEU A 39 9.06 -0.29 -7.27
C LEU A 39 8.33 -0.01 -8.58
N ASP A 40 8.58 1.14 -9.15
CA ASP A 40 7.92 1.66 -10.34
C ASP A 40 8.87 1.60 -11.52
N TYR A 41 8.36 1.23 -12.67
CA TYR A 41 9.00 1.38 -13.97
C TYR A 41 8.25 2.45 -14.78
N ASN A 42 8.94 3.52 -15.15
CA ASN A 42 8.36 4.60 -15.94
C ASN A 42 8.36 4.20 -17.42
N LEU A 43 7.17 4.06 -18.00
CA LEU A 43 6.98 3.68 -19.39
C LEU A 43 7.27 4.83 -20.34
N ASP A 44 6.86 6.04 -19.95
CA ASP A 44 7.07 7.30 -20.64
C ASP A 44 7.00 8.48 -19.65
N GLU A 45 6.91 9.71 -20.17
CA GLU A 45 6.89 10.93 -19.37
C GLU A 45 5.68 11.03 -18.41
N ASN A 46 4.58 10.35 -18.71
CA ASN A 46 3.34 10.43 -17.93
C ASN A 46 2.94 9.11 -17.27
N ASN A 47 3.45 7.99 -17.75
CA ASN A 47 2.94 6.66 -17.40
C ASN A 47 3.97 5.82 -16.67
N GLY A 48 3.53 5.15 -15.61
CA GLY A 48 4.33 4.20 -14.86
C GLY A 48 3.52 2.96 -14.48
N VAL A 49 4.23 1.84 -14.36
CA VAL A 49 3.70 0.59 -13.82
C VAL A 49 4.62 0.09 -12.74
N GLY A 50 4.11 -0.69 -11.82
CA GLY A 50 4.99 -1.21 -10.78
C GLY A 50 4.33 -2.24 -9.89
N PHE A 51 5.12 -2.65 -8.90
CA PHE A 51 4.71 -3.56 -7.84
C PHE A 51 4.61 -2.80 -6.52
N VAL A 52 3.65 -3.20 -5.70
CA VAL A 52 3.44 -2.64 -4.37
C VAL A 52 3.28 -3.77 -3.36
N ILE A 53 3.93 -3.61 -2.21
CA ILE A 53 3.73 -4.47 -1.05
C ILE A 53 3.51 -3.59 0.18
N GLY A 54 2.69 -4.07 1.11
CA GLY A 54 2.45 -3.33 2.33
C GLY A 54 1.91 -4.20 3.45
N SER A 55 2.06 -3.67 4.67
CA SER A 55 1.41 -4.25 5.85
C SER A 55 1.14 -3.15 6.88
N PHE A 56 -0.01 -3.20 7.51
CA PHE A 56 -0.39 -2.26 8.56
C PHE A 56 -1.33 -2.91 9.57
N GLU A 57 -1.32 -2.38 10.77
CA GLU A 57 -2.24 -2.74 11.83
C GLU A 57 -3.13 -1.53 12.15
N GLN A 58 -4.39 -1.80 12.47
CA GLN A 58 -5.34 -0.79 12.93
C GLN A 58 -6.17 -1.33 14.09
N ASN A 59 -6.41 -0.48 15.08
CA ASN A 59 -7.38 -0.75 16.12
C ASN A 59 -8.77 -0.44 15.58
N ILE A 60 -9.69 -1.40 15.65
CA ILE A 60 -11.04 -1.26 15.12
C ILE A 60 -11.99 -0.83 16.25
N ASN A 61 -12.00 -1.56 17.36
CA ASN A 61 -12.88 -1.32 18.53
C ASN A 61 -14.38 -1.23 18.17
N GLU A 62 -14.78 -1.95 17.14
CA GLU A 62 -16.16 -2.03 16.63
C GLU A 62 -16.57 -3.51 16.53
N ASN A 63 -17.84 -3.83 16.78
CA ASN A 63 -18.40 -5.17 16.61
C ASN A 63 -17.54 -6.29 17.26
N ASN A 64 -17.13 -6.07 18.50
CA ASN A 64 -16.25 -7.01 19.24
C ASN A 64 -14.91 -7.33 18.58
N ILE A 65 -14.54 -6.66 17.51
CA ILE A 65 -13.22 -6.71 16.87
C ILE A 65 -12.33 -5.69 17.58
N GLU A 66 -11.18 -6.14 18.09
CA GLU A 66 -10.22 -5.28 18.76
C GLU A 66 -9.26 -4.65 17.76
N LYS A 67 -8.70 -5.47 16.87
CA LYS A 67 -7.75 -5.00 15.87
C LYS A 67 -7.78 -5.82 14.59
N SER A 68 -7.23 -5.26 13.52
CA SER A 68 -6.87 -6.01 12.32
C SER A 68 -5.43 -5.79 11.92
N SER A 69 -4.79 -6.87 11.46
CA SER A 69 -3.48 -6.84 10.81
C SER A 69 -3.68 -7.17 9.34
N ASN A 70 -3.25 -6.26 8.49
CA ASN A 70 -3.47 -6.35 7.06
C ASN A 70 -2.14 -6.43 6.33
N SER A 71 -2.04 -7.26 5.31
CA SER A 71 -0.92 -7.32 4.38
C SER A 71 -1.43 -7.41 2.95
N PHE A 72 -0.71 -6.85 2.01
CA PHE A 72 -1.09 -6.92 0.61
C PHE A 72 0.13 -6.91 -0.31
N ILE A 73 -0.06 -7.50 -1.49
CA ILE A 73 0.87 -7.45 -2.61
C ILE A 73 0.06 -7.21 -3.89
N GLY A 74 0.56 -6.36 -4.77
CA GLY A 74 -0.16 -6.04 -5.98
C GLY A 74 0.70 -5.40 -7.05
N VAL A 75 0.03 -5.09 -8.14
CA VAL A 75 0.54 -4.30 -9.25
C VAL A 75 -0.23 -2.98 -9.31
N PHE A 76 0.37 -1.96 -9.89
CA PHE A 76 -0.30 -0.70 -10.11
C PHE A 76 0.07 -0.09 -11.45
N TYR A 77 -0.81 0.78 -11.90
CA TYR A 77 -0.60 1.72 -12.99
C TYR A 77 -0.75 3.14 -12.43
N ALA A 78 0.19 4.00 -12.78
CA ALA A 78 0.21 5.40 -12.40
C ALA A 78 0.19 6.29 -13.63
N TYR A 79 -0.61 7.35 -13.58
CA TYR A 79 -0.66 8.41 -14.57
C TYR A 79 -0.38 9.76 -13.91
N ALA A 80 0.63 10.47 -14.41
CA ALA A 80 0.98 11.83 -14.02
C ALA A 80 0.47 12.81 -15.08
N PHE A 81 -0.22 13.88 -14.66
CA PHE A 81 -0.88 14.78 -15.60
C PHE A 81 0.10 15.65 -16.40
N GLU A 82 1.25 15.98 -15.81
CA GLU A 82 2.30 16.74 -16.50
C GLU A 82 3.49 15.84 -16.82
N CYS A 83 4.21 15.38 -15.82
CA CYS A 83 5.28 14.40 -15.98
C CYS A 83 5.56 13.65 -14.67
N VAL A 84 6.14 12.42 -14.76
CA VAL A 84 6.48 11.61 -13.58
C VAL A 84 7.64 12.19 -12.77
N PHE A 85 8.44 13.11 -13.36
CA PHE A 85 9.59 13.74 -12.75
C PHE A 85 9.40 15.24 -12.49
N CYS A 86 8.16 15.66 -12.29
CA CYS A 86 7.83 17.04 -11.95
C CYS A 86 6.77 17.11 -10.85
N ASP A 87 6.51 18.30 -10.39
CA ASP A 87 5.38 18.58 -9.51
C ASP A 87 4.10 18.40 -10.31
N THR A 88 3.26 17.46 -9.92
CA THR A 88 2.09 17.11 -10.73
C THR A 88 0.97 16.47 -9.92
N PHE A 89 -0.24 16.59 -10.43
CA PHE A 89 -1.33 15.70 -10.04
C PHE A 89 -1.14 14.32 -10.64
N PHE A 90 -1.56 13.30 -9.93
CA PHE A 90 -1.49 11.92 -10.41
C PHE A 90 -2.75 11.13 -10.09
N VAL A 91 -2.93 10.04 -10.82
CA VAL A 91 -3.88 8.96 -10.50
C VAL A 91 -3.13 7.65 -10.49
N ILE A 92 -3.31 6.86 -9.42
CA ILE A 92 -2.75 5.50 -9.31
C ILE A 92 -3.91 4.52 -9.16
N SER A 93 -3.92 3.49 -9.98
CA SER A 93 -4.84 2.35 -9.85
C SER A 93 -4.04 1.12 -9.45
N THR A 94 -4.42 0.46 -8.36
CA THR A 94 -3.77 -0.76 -7.85
C THR A 94 -4.72 -1.93 -7.93
N LEU A 95 -4.18 -3.09 -8.27
CA LEU A 95 -4.85 -4.39 -8.19
C LEU A 95 -3.94 -5.35 -7.44
N GLY A 96 -4.45 -5.98 -6.40
CA GLY A 96 -3.63 -6.87 -5.59
C GLY A 96 -4.42 -7.87 -4.77
N ASN A 97 -3.69 -8.81 -4.18
CA ASN A 97 -4.22 -9.72 -3.19
C ASN A 97 -3.80 -9.27 -1.79
N GLY A 98 -4.70 -9.41 -0.83
CA GLY A 98 -4.43 -9.04 0.55
C GLY A 98 -4.99 -10.04 1.54
N ASP A 99 -4.33 -10.11 2.69
CA ASP A 99 -4.77 -10.86 3.85
C ASP A 99 -5.10 -9.91 4.98
N SER A 100 -6.22 -10.16 5.66
CA SER A 100 -6.65 -9.44 6.85
C SER A 100 -6.88 -10.43 7.98
N VAL A 101 -6.15 -10.26 9.07
CA VAL A 101 -6.33 -11.04 10.29
C VAL A 101 -7.05 -10.17 11.31
N PHE A 102 -8.28 -10.52 11.62
CA PHE A 102 -9.09 -9.86 12.65
C PHE A 102 -8.91 -10.58 13.99
N GLU A 103 -8.60 -9.83 15.02
CA GLU A 103 -8.54 -10.31 16.40
C GLU A 103 -9.72 -9.76 17.19
N THR A 104 -10.49 -10.64 17.79
CA THR A 104 -11.67 -10.30 18.59
C THR A 104 -11.32 -10.17 20.07
N LYS A 105 -12.21 -9.57 20.87
CA LYS A 105 -11.99 -9.29 22.31
C LYS A 105 -11.71 -10.52 23.16
N ASP A 106 -12.15 -11.72 22.72
CA ASP A 106 -11.84 -12.99 23.38
C ASP A 106 -10.49 -13.58 22.93
N GLY A 107 -9.80 -12.91 22.00
CA GLY A 107 -8.53 -13.31 21.44
C GLY A 107 -8.63 -14.35 20.33
N SER A 108 -9.84 -14.64 19.81
CA SER A 108 -10.00 -15.45 18.59
C SER A 108 -9.52 -14.69 17.37
N LYS A 109 -9.04 -15.43 16.35
CA LYS A 109 -8.50 -14.83 15.12
C LYS A 109 -9.18 -15.40 13.90
N TYR A 110 -9.56 -14.50 12.99
CA TYR A 110 -10.20 -14.84 11.73
C TYR A 110 -9.38 -14.24 10.59
N THR A 111 -8.97 -15.09 9.65
CA THR A 111 -8.17 -14.65 8.48
C THR A 111 -9.05 -14.65 7.25
N TYR A 112 -9.04 -13.51 6.57
CA TYR A 112 -9.70 -13.28 5.29
C TYR A 112 -8.66 -12.97 4.23
N SER A 113 -8.78 -13.59 3.06
CA SER A 113 -7.91 -13.32 1.91
C SER A 113 -8.74 -12.96 0.70
N GLY A 114 -8.26 -12.05 -0.13
CA GLY A 114 -8.99 -11.68 -1.32
C GLY A 114 -8.34 -10.62 -2.19
N LEU A 115 -9.00 -10.35 -3.30
CA LEU A 115 -8.58 -9.35 -4.26
C LEU A 115 -9.09 -7.97 -3.88
N GLY A 116 -8.24 -6.96 -4.06
CA GLY A 116 -8.58 -5.55 -3.84
C GLY A 116 -8.16 -4.67 -5.01
N ILE A 117 -8.96 -3.64 -5.24
CA ILE A 117 -8.69 -2.56 -6.19
C ILE A 117 -8.73 -1.25 -5.42
N ASN A 118 -7.72 -0.40 -5.63
CA ASN A 118 -7.72 0.96 -5.10
C ASN A 118 -7.44 1.94 -6.24
N ILE A 119 -8.07 3.11 -6.17
CA ILE A 119 -7.80 4.22 -7.07
C ILE A 119 -7.47 5.43 -6.20
N PHE A 120 -6.24 5.92 -6.31
CA PHE A 120 -5.79 7.10 -5.57
C PHE A 120 -5.61 8.26 -6.53
N GLY A 121 -6.17 9.40 -6.20
CA GLY A 121 -5.85 10.69 -6.79
C GLY A 121 -5.03 11.50 -5.81
N GLY A 122 -4.04 12.22 -6.28
CA GLY A 122 -3.16 12.96 -5.39
C GLY A 122 -2.23 13.93 -6.08
N TYR A 123 -1.29 14.43 -5.31
CA TYR A 123 -0.26 15.35 -5.78
C TYR A 123 1.11 14.85 -5.39
N GLN A 124 2.07 15.02 -6.32
CA GLN A 124 3.47 14.71 -6.13
C GLN A 124 4.29 16.00 -6.20
N TRP A 125 5.22 16.15 -5.27
CA TRP A 125 6.34 17.10 -5.35
C TRP A 125 7.59 16.34 -5.76
N TYR A 126 8.30 16.83 -6.75
CA TYR A 126 9.54 16.25 -7.24
C TYR A 126 10.70 17.25 -7.08
N PHE A 127 11.78 16.80 -6.47
CA PHE A 127 12.93 17.63 -6.13
C PHE A 127 14.12 17.31 -7.02
N ASP A 128 15.00 18.31 -7.26
CA ASP A 128 16.18 18.22 -8.14
C ASP A 128 17.15 17.08 -7.78
N ASN A 129 17.12 16.61 -6.53
CA ASN A 129 17.91 15.46 -6.06
C ASN A 129 17.27 14.10 -6.34
N LYS A 130 16.29 14.04 -7.26
CA LYS A 130 15.53 12.84 -7.64
C LYS A 130 14.65 12.23 -6.53
N VAL A 131 14.39 12.99 -5.49
CA VAL A 131 13.47 12.63 -4.43
C VAL A 131 12.06 13.10 -4.79
N SER A 132 11.06 12.33 -4.49
CA SER A 132 9.66 12.75 -4.59
C SER A 132 8.91 12.52 -3.28
N ILE A 133 7.90 13.35 -3.03
CA ILE A 133 6.92 13.15 -1.98
C ILE A 133 5.55 13.12 -2.65
N SER A 134 4.79 12.07 -2.41
CA SER A 134 3.45 11.92 -3.00
C SER A 134 2.43 11.75 -1.90
N VAL A 135 1.33 12.47 -1.99
CA VAL A 135 0.17 12.32 -1.12
C VAL A 135 -1.08 12.07 -1.96
N GLY A 136 -1.93 11.17 -1.52
CA GLY A 136 -3.14 10.84 -2.25
C GLY A 136 -4.19 10.16 -1.39
N LEU A 137 -5.41 10.19 -1.87
CA LEU A 137 -6.54 9.49 -1.27
C LEU A 137 -7.51 9.05 -2.37
N GLY A 138 -8.39 8.12 -2.04
CA GLY A 138 -9.37 7.66 -3.00
C GLY A 138 -10.08 6.38 -2.58
N PRO A 139 -11.00 5.90 -3.42
CA PRO A 139 -11.81 4.74 -3.12
C PRO A 139 -11.02 3.43 -3.15
N SER A 140 -11.49 2.50 -2.34
CA SER A 140 -11.03 1.11 -2.33
C SER A 140 -12.21 0.15 -2.40
N TYR A 141 -12.00 -0.95 -3.09
CA TYR A 141 -12.91 -2.09 -3.12
C TYR A 141 -12.13 -3.37 -2.88
N GLY A 142 -12.60 -4.21 -1.97
CA GLY A 142 -12.01 -5.52 -1.69
C GLY A 142 -13.09 -6.60 -1.61
N ASN A 143 -12.82 -7.72 -2.23
CA ASN A 143 -13.66 -8.92 -2.09
C ASN A 143 -12.81 -10.03 -1.48
N SER A 144 -13.08 -10.36 -0.23
CA SER A 144 -12.33 -11.34 0.54
C SER A 144 -13.25 -12.42 1.08
N SER A 145 -12.69 -13.60 1.28
CA SER A 145 -13.36 -14.74 1.90
C SER A 145 -12.53 -15.26 3.08
N LYS A 146 -13.20 -15.85 4.05
CA LYS A 146 -12.54 -16.47 5.21
C LYS A 146 -11.70 -17.64 4.73
N THR A 147 -10.43 -17.68 5.13
CA THR A 147 -9.47 -18.72 4.77
C THR A 147 -9.03 -19.57 5.96
N SER A 148 -9.02 -18.99 7.15
CA SER A 148 -8.70 -19.73 8.37
C SER A 148 -9.25 -19.04 9.62
N GLU A 149 -9.34 -19.81 10.69
CA GLU A 149 -9.76 -19.34 12.01
C GLU A 149 -8.96 -20.05 13.12
N ASP A 150 -8.70 -19.33 14.20
CA ASP A 150 -8.13 -19.83 15.46
C ASP A 150 -9.07 -19.37 16.59
N ILE A 151 -9.98 -20.25 17.01
CA ILE A 151 -11.06 -19.94 17.94
C ILE A 151 -10.63 -20.31 19.35
N LYS A 152 -10.64 -19.36 20.28
CA LYS A 152 -10.31 -19.55 21.70
C LYS A 152 -11.54 -19.78 22.58
N SER A 153 -12.71 -19.30 22.18
CA SER A 153 -13.98 -19.55 22.84
C SER A 153 -15.07 -19.82 21.81
N SER A 154 -16.25 -20.30 22.25
CA SER A 154 -17.34 -20.62 21.32
C SER A 154 -17.60 -19.45 20.36
N SER A 155 -17.73 -19.72 19.07
CA SER A 155 -17.74 -18.87 17.88
C SER A 155 -18.78 -17.72 17.85
N VAL A 156 -18.96 -17.01 18.95
CA VAL A 156 -19.97 -15.94 19.08
C VAL A 156 -19.64 -14.73 18.19
N TYR A 157 -18.38 -14.55 17.82
CA TYR A 157 -17.91 -13.33 17.12
C TYR A 157 -17.63 -13.51 15.64
N GLU A 158 -17.85 -14.67 15.07
CA GLU A 158 -17.66 -14.91 13.63
C GLU A 158 -18.58 -14.01 12.79
N GLU A 159 -19.86 -13.96 13.15
CA GLU A 159 -20.86 -13.13 12.48
C GLU A 159 -20.47 -11.63 12.53
N ASP A 160 -19.95 -11.16 13.66
CA ASP A 160 -19.46 -9.77 13.80
C ASP A 160 -18.33 -9.45 12.82
N VAL A 161 -17.41 -10.41 12.58
CA VAL A 161 -16.30 -10.23 11.64
C VAL A 161 -16.79 -10.31 10.19
N GLU A 162 -17.72 -11.19 9.88
CA GLU A 162 -18.34 -11.28 8.56
C GLU A 162 -19.09 -9.99 8.21
N ASP A 163 -19.94 -9.50 9.11
CA ASP A 163 -20.67 -8.25 8.96
C ASP A 163 -19.73 -7.05 8.77
N TYR A 164 -18.67 -6.99 9.55
CA TYR A 164 -17.66 -5.94 9.40
C TYR A 164 -16.99 -6.00 8.02
N THR A 165 -16.64 -7.19 7.56
CA THR A 165 -15.98 -7.41 6.27
C THR A 165 -16.90 -7.03 5.12
N GLU A 166 -18.16 -7.45 5.15
CA GLU A 166 -19.19 -7.11 4.16
C GLU A 166 -19.43 -5.60 4.08
N LYS A 167 -19.64 -4.95 5.23
CA LYS A 167 -19.86 -3.50 5.33
C LYS A 167 -18.70 -2.68 4.79
N ASN A 168 -17.49 -3.21 4.87
CA ASN A 168 -16.26 -2.51 4.50
C ASN A 168 -15.69 -2.94 3.14
N LYS A 169 -16.40 -3.74 2.34
CA LYS A 169 -16.00 -4.11 0.98
C LYS A 169 -15.73 -2.92 0.08
N PHE A 170 -16.55 -1.88 0.19
CA PHE A 170 -16.37 -0.62 -0.53
C PHE A 170 -16.17 0.51 0.45
N ARG A 171 -15.13 1.31 0.21
CA ARG A 171 -14.87 2.54 0.95
C ARG A 171 -14.59 3.67 -0.02
N LEU A 172 -15.27 4.80 0.17
CA LEU A 172 -15.03 6.00 -0.64
C LEU A 172 -13.64 6.60 -0.40
N ILE A 173 -13.15 6.46 0.82
CA ILE A 173 -11.78 6.84 1.19
C ILE A 173 -11.10 5.59 1.76
N SER A 174 -10.01 5.16 1.14
CA SER A 174 -9.19 4.05 1.64
C SER A 174 -8.78 4.34 3.10
N PRO A 175 -8.81 3.33 3.98
CA PRO A 175 -8.39 3.52 5.38
C PRO A 175 -6.91 3.88 5.50
N VAL A 176 -6.13 3.64 4.45
CA VAL A 176 -4.71 4.00 4.38
C VAL A 176 -4.56 5.05 3.30
N PRO A 177 -4.36 6.33 3.67
CA PRO A 177 -4.03 7.36 2.70
C PRO A 177 -2.69 7.02 2.06
N LEU A 178 -2.56 7.35 0.77
CA LEU A 178 -1.30 7.21 0.08
C LEU A 178 -0.38 8.35 0.56
N LEU A 179 0.71 7.99 1.20
CA LEU A 179 1.82 8.90 1.51
C LEU A 179 3.10 8.14 1.20
N LEU A 180 3.88 8.63 0.25
CA LEU A 180 5.09 7.95 -0.20
C LEU A 180 6.23 8.94 -0.36
N VAL A 181 7.43 8.51 -0.01
CA VAL A 181 8.69 9.16 -0.35
C VAL A 181 9.39 8.29 -1.38
N GLY A 182 9.69 8.85 -2.53
CA GLY A 182 10.30 8.15 -3.66
C GLY A 182 11.71 8.62 -3.94
N TYR A 183 12.50 7.73 -4.55
CA TYR A 183 13.80 8.05 -5.15
C TYR A 183 13.88 7.41 -6.52
N THR A 184 14.23 8.21 -7.52
CA THR A 184 14.38 7.80 -8.93
C THR A 184 15.84 7.55 -9.28
N PHE A 185 16.14 6.45 -9.98
CA PHE A 185 17.49 6.04 -10.39
C PHE A 185 17.50 5.43 -11.79
#